data_401f315e3a896e22fc115dea03513447
#
_entry.id   401f315e3a896e22fc115dea03513447
#
_cell.length_a   1.000
_cell.length_b   1.000
_cell.length_c   1.000
_cell.angle_alpha   90.00
_cell.angle_beta   90.00
_cell.angle_gamma   90.00
#
_symmetry.space_group_name_H-M   'P 1'
#
loop_
_entity.id
_entity.type
_entity.pdbx_description
1 polymer ?
#
loop_
_entity_poly.entity_id
_entity_poly.type
_entity_poly.pdbx_seq_one_letter_code
_entity_poly.pdbx_strand_id
1 'polypeptide(L)'
;WRVTGVQTCALPILMLVIGIVAFKRTSNTADYYLGGRSLGKWVVSISAQASDMSGWLLMGLPGAAYLSGLEAGWIGVGLAIGTYLNWKFVAKRLRNYTEICGNAITIPGFLGNRYRDEGHIIRLVSALFILIFFLVYTASGFVSGAKLFSTVFNINYNMALLIAVLVVVSYTFAGGFFAVCWTDLVQGMLMFMAIVIVPVAAVESMGGLSATMANINSVNPELLNAFTASDGNRVALISVVSSLAWGLGYFGQPHILVRFMGIKNADDIKHSRRIAMVWVIFSLAAAVLVGLLGRVYLSEDLSATAGETVYIKMVLSIFPIVFAGIFLAAILAAIMSTADSQLLVTASAITEDFYKTKIRKNASEKEAMMVSRGTVIVVALIAAIIATNPNNTVLGLVENAWAGFGATFGPIVLFSLFWKRTTKKGAIAGMVTGGVSAIIWRRLGVALGGIFSLYEIVPGFLLSALVIYIVSKMDKEPSQDIIDEFEKVQGLNNQIKDRKSVV
;
A
#
# COMPACT_ATOMS: atom_id res chain seq x y z
N TRP A 1 -14.88 26.98 11.27
CA TRP A 1 -13.45 26.82 11.54
C TRP A 1 -13.15 26.03 12.83
N ARG A 2 -13.75 26.37 13.97
CA ARG A 2 -13.45 25.71 15.25
C ARG A 2 -13.98 24.26 15.34
N VAL A 3 -15.15 23.96 14.78
CA VAL A 3 -15.76 22.63 14.86
C VAL A 3 -15.04 21.60 13.98
N THR A 4 -14.70 21.95 12.74
CA THR A 4 -13.92 21.08 11.84
C THR A 4 -12.52 20.78 12.38
N GLY A 5 -11.86 21.77 12.99
CA GLY A 5 -10.55 21.57 13.61
C GLY A 5 -10.56 20.59 14.78
N VAL A 6 -11.55 20.69 15.66
CA VAL A 6 -11.69 19.79 16.82
C VAL A 6 -11.94 18.34 16.40
N GLN A 7 -12.81 18.12 15.41
CA GLN A 7 -13.13 16.78 14.93
C GLN A 7 -11.96 16.13 14.18
N THR A 8 -11.22 16.91 13.39
CA THR A 8 -10.03 16.43 12.69
C THR A 8 -8.91 16.06 13.68
N CYS A 9 -8.82 16.73 14.84
CA CYS A 9 -7.87 16.42 15.90
C CYS A 9 -8.33 15.27 16.81
N ALA A 10 -9.63 14.96 16.89
CA ALA A 10 -10.15 13.88 17.74
C ALA A 10 -9.65 12.50 17.30
N LEU A 11 -9.52 12.27 16.00
CA LEU A 11 -9.02 11.00 15.46
C LEU A 11 -7.56 10.71 15.91
N PRO A 12 -6.57 11.60 15.72
CA PRO A 12 -5.22 11.39 16.24
C PRO A 12 -5.17 11.12 17.74
N ILE A 13 -6.00 11.81 18.54
CA ILE A 13 -6.07 11.59 19.99
C ILE A 13 -6.60 10.18 20.31
N LEU A 14 -7.67 9.74 19.66
CA LEU A 14 -8.19 8.39 19.81
C LEU A 14 -7.15 7.33 19.44
N MET A 15 -6.41 7.54 18.35
CA MET A 15 -5.35 6.64 17.90
C MET A 15 -4.20 6.58 18.91
N LEU A 16 -3.82 7.73 19.49
CA LEU A 16 -2.82 7.76 20.58
C LEU A 16 -3.25 6.95 21.80
N VAL A 17 -4.52 7.02 22.19
CA VAL A 17 -5.05 6.20 23.30
C VAL A 17 -4.97 4.72 23.00
N ILE A 18 -5.39 4.29 21.80
CA ILE A 18 -5.27 2.89 21.36
C ILE A 18 -3.80 2.47 21.33
N GLY A 19 -2.91 3.32 20.79
CA GLY A 19 -1.46 3.10 20.74
C GLY A 19 -0.86 2.87 22.12
N ILE A 20 -1.20 3.69 23.11
CA ILE A 20 -0.72 3.55 24.50
C ILE A 20 -1.23 2.26 25.14
N VAL A 21 -2.48 1.88 24.93
CA VAL A 21 -3.04 0.63 25.46
C VAL A 21 -2.35 -0.59 24.84
N ALA A 22 -2.09 -0.55 23.54
CA ALA A 22 -1.42 -1.63 22.82
C ALA A 22 0.08 -1.71 23.17
N PHE A 23 0.75 -0.58 23.39
CA PHE A 23 2.16 -0.51 23.81
C PHE A 23 2.42 -1.33 25.09
N LYS A 24 1.49 -1.33 26.03
CA LYS A 24 1.60 -2.11 27.29
C LYS A 24 1.61 -3.64 27.07
N ARG A 25 1.26 -4.12 25.87
CA ARG A 25 1.24 -5.53 25.49
C ARG A 25 2.48 -5.96 24.69
N THR A 26 3.37 -5.05 24.36
CA THR A 26 4.56 -5.32 23.54
C THR A 26 5.75 -5.59 24.46
N SER A 27 6.27 -6.81 24.45
CA SER A 27 7.35 -7.23 25.35
C SER A 27 8.70 -7.46 24.66
N ASN A 28 8.71 -7.74 23.36
CA ASN A 28 9.91 -8.07 22.58
C ASN A 28 9.81 -7.58 21.13
N THR A 29 10.91 -7.70 20.34
CA THR A 29 10.93 -7.26 18.93
C THR A 29 9.98 -8.07 18.04
N ALA A 30 9.75 -9.33 18.31
CA ALA A 30 8.78 -10.14 17.55
C ALA A 30 7.33 -9.63 17.76
N ASP A 31 6.97 -9.24 18.98
CA ASP A 31 5.69 -8.61 19.28
C ASP A 31 5.62 -7.22 18.61
N TYR A 32 6.71 -6.48 18.65
CA TYR A 32 6.77 -5.12 18.10
C TYR A 32 6.62 -5.11 16.57
N TYR A 33 7.26 -6.04 15.83
CA TYR A 33 7.26 -6.03 14.37
C TYR A 33 6.24 -6.97 13.71
N LEU A 34 5.67 -7.95 14.44
CA LEU A 34 4.72 -8.92 13.88
C LEU A 34 3.52 -9.22 14.78
N GLY A 35 3.41 -8.59 15.96
CA GLY A 35 2.31 -8.81 16.91
C GLY A 35 2.22 -10.25 17.43
N GLY A 36 3.35 -10.96 17.52
CA GLY A 36 3.41 -12.35 18.00
C GLY A 36 2.53 -13.32 17.19
N ARG A 37 2.21 -13.05 15.94
CA ARG A 37 1.28 -13.81 15.07
C ARG A 37 -0.09 -14.07 15.74
N SER A 38 -0.62 -13.08 16.44
CA SER A 38 -1.85 -13.20 17.23
C SER A 38 -3.09 -12.55 16.63
N LEU A 39 -2.98 -11.98 15.43
CA LEU A 39 -4.02 -11.18 14.81
C LEU A 39 -5.20 -12.03 14.32
N GLY A 40 -6.42 -11.59 14.64
CA GLY A 40 -7.66 -12.20 14.16
C GLY A 40 -7.98 -11.82 12.70
N LYS A 41 -8.87 -12.60 12.07
CA LYS A 41 -9.24 -12.46 10.65
C LYS A 41 -9.76 -11.08 10.25
N TRP A 42 -10.56 -10.41 11.09
CA TRP A 42 -11.10 -9.07 10.82
C TRP A 42 -9.99 -8.01 10.85
N VAL A 43 -9.17 -8.05 11.90
CA VAL A 43 -8.06 -7.11 12.07
C VAL A 43 -7.09 -7.21 10.91
N VAL A 44 -6.64 -8.43 10.55
CA VAL A 44 -5.72 -8.64 9.43
C VAL A 44 -6.32 -8.18 8.11
N SER A 45 -7.62 -8.46 7.87
CA SER A 45 -8.27 -8.08 6.62
C SER A 45 -8.34 -6.58 6.43
N ILE A 46 -8.87 -5.86 7.43
CA ILE A 46 -9.04 -4.41 7.34
C ILE A 46 -7.68 -3.70 7.44
N SER A 47 -6.79 -4.16 8.32
CA SER A 47 -5.44 -3.59 8.43
C SER A 47 -4.64 -3.73 7.12
N ALA A 48 -4.72 -4.88 6.43
CA ALA A 48 -4.06 -5.04 5.14
C ALA A 48 -4.57 -4.03 4.10
N GLN A 49 -5.87 -3.74 4.08
CA GLN A 49 -6.45 -2.77 3.14
C GLN A 49 -6.21 -1.32 3.59
N ALA A 50 -6.36 -1.01 4.88
CA ALA A 50 -6.14 0.34 5.40
C ALA A 50 -4.67 0.77 5.29
N SER A 51 -3.72 -0.17 5.42
CA SER A 51 -2.29 0.12 5.22
C SER A 51 -1.88 0.25 3.75
N ASP A 52 -2.63 -0.36 2.84
CA ASP A 52 -2.46 -0.28 1.40
C ASP A 52 -3.06 1.02 0.84
N MET A 53 -4.33 1.23 1.13
CA MET A 53 -5.14 2.30 0.55
C MET A 53 -4.99 3.60 1.35
N SER A 54 -3.90 4.31 1.07
CA SER A 54 -3.54 5.60 1.67
C SER A 54 -4.40 6.76 1.15
N GLY A 55 -3.90 7.97 1.27
CA GLY A 55 -4.48 9.16 0.64
C GLY A 55 -4.76 9.01 -0.86
N TRP A 56 -4.13 8.07 -1.56
CA TRP A 56 -4.40 7.82 -2.96
C TRP A 56 -5.83 7.30 -3.22
N LEU A 57 -6.44 6.54 -2.28
CA LEU A 57 -7.82 6.07 -2.42
C LEU A 57 -8.84 7.23 -2.37
N LEU A 58 -8.63 8.19 -1.46
CA LEU A 58 -9.56 9.30 -1.22
C LEU A 58 -9.26 10.54 -2.07
N MET A 59 -8.06 10.64 -2.65
CA MET A 59 -7.60 11.80 -3.39
C MET A 59 -7.05 11.43 -4.78
N GLY A 60 -6.09 10.51 -4.85
CA GLY A 60 -5.39 10.17 -6.10
C GLY A 60 -6.28 9.53 -7.15
N LEU A 61 -6.95 8.42 -6.82
CA LEU A 61 -7.86 7.73 -7.75
C LEU A 61 -9.10 8.57 -8.09
N PRO A 62 -9.76 9.26 -7.12
CA PRO A 62 -10.79 10.23 -7.46
C PRO A 62 -10.29 11.36 -8.37
N GLY A 63 -9.07 11.87 -8.15
CA GLY A 63 -8.46 12.87 -9.03
C GLY A 63 -8.25 12.36 -10.44
N ALA A 64 -7.76 11.14 -10.62
CA ALA A 64 -7.65 10.51 -11.92
C ALA A 64 -9.02 10.35 -12.60
N ALA A 65 -10.02 9.86 -11.86
CA ALA A 65 -11.38 9.69 -12.39
C ALA A 65 -12.09 11.03 -12.68
N TYR A 66 -11.75 12.10 -11.97
CA TYR A 66 -12.22 13.45 -12.28
C TYR A 66 -11.76 13.90 -13.68
N LEU A 67 -10.53 13.54 -14.07
CA LEU A 67 -9.93 13.92 -15.35
C LEU A 67 -10.36 13.00 -16.49
N SER A 68 -10.39 11.68 -16.26
CA SER A 68 -10.56 10.66 -17.31
C SER A 68 -11.86 9.83 -17.20
N GLY A 69 -12.73 10.12 -16.24
CA GLY A 69 -13.98 9.39 -16.09
C GLY A 69 -13.76 7.92 -15.73
N LEU A 70 -14.58 7.04 -16.33
CA LEU A 70 -14.52 5.58 -16.09
C LEU A 70 -13.26 4.90 -16.62
N GLU A 71 -12.46 5.55 -17.46
CA GLU A 71 -11.13 5.04 -17.87
C GLU A 71 -10.25 4.74 -16.66
N ALA A 72 -10.25 5.63 -15.64
CA ALA A 72 -9.51 5.41 -14.39
C ALA A 72 -9.95 4.14 -13.64
N GLY A 73 -11.12 3.59 -13.94
CA GLY A 73 -11.62 2.34 -13.38
C GLY A 73 -10.72 1.13 -13.68
N TRP A 74 -9.94 1.15 -14.76
CA TRP A 74 -8.99 0.08 -15.07
C TRP A 74 -7.92 -0.12 -13.99
N ILE A 75 -7.51 0.95 -13.31
CA ILE A 75 -6.64 0.88 -12.12
C ILE A 75 -7.34 0.08 -11.02
N GLY A 76 -8.61 0.41 -10.74
CA GLY A 76 -9.42 -0.30 -9.75
C GLY A 76 -9.59 -1.78 -10.07
N VAL A 77 -9.86 -2.12 -11.34
CA VAL A 77 -9.97 -3.51 -11.80
C VAL A 77 -8.65 -4.27 -11.59
N GLY A 78 -7.52 -3.69 -12.01
CA GLY A 78 -6.20 -4.27 -11.81
C GLY A 78 -5.89 -4.54 -10.34
N LEU A 79 -6.13 -3.54 -9.48
CA LEU A 79 -5.93 -3.64 -8.03
C LEU A 79 -6.84 -4.71 -7.40
N ALA A 80 -8.12 -4.79 -7.77
CA ALA A 80 -9.04 -5.80 -7.25
C ALA A 80 -8.59 -7.22 -7.62
N ILE A 81 -8.18 -7.44 -8.88
CA ILE A 81 -7.65 -8.73 -9.34
C ILE A 81 -6.36 -9.09 -8.59
N GLY A 82 -5.42 -8.15 -8.50
CA GLY A 82 -4.14 -8.37 -7.80
C GLY A 82 -4.33 -8.72 -6.33
N THR A 83 -5.19 -7.97 -5.62
CA THR A 83 -5.56 -8.26 -4.23
C THR A 83 -6.13 -9.67 -4.09
N TYR A 84 -7.10 -10.04 -4.94
CA TYR A 84 -7.70 -11.37 -4.89
C TYR A 84 -6.66 -12.48 -5.09
N LEU A 85 -5.79 -12.34 -6.08
CA LEU A 85 -4.75 -13.33 -6.37
C LEU A 85 -3.72 -13.42 -5.24
N ASN A 86 -3.32 -12.29 -4.66
CA ASN A 86 -2.38 -12.24 -3.54
C ASN A 86 -2.96 -12.95 -2.31
N TRP A 87 -4.20 -12.64 -1.92
CA TRP A 87 -4.88 -13.34 -0.82
C TRP A 87 -5.11 -14.83 -1.09
N LYS A 88 -5.41 -15.20 -2.35
CA LYS A 88 -5.74 -16.58 -2.74
C LYS A 88 -4.50 -17.47 -2.77
N PHE A 89 -3.42 -16.99 -3.36
CA PHE A 89 -2.26 -17.82 -3.68
C PHE A 89 -1.08 -17.57 -2.74
N VAL A 90 -0.82 -16.32 -2.35
CA VAL A 90 0.38 -15.95 -1.57
C VAL A 90 0.12 -16.06 -0.06
N ALA A 91 -0.95 -15.48 0.44
CA ALA A 91 -1.13 -15.24 1.87
C ALA A 91 -0.95 -16.49 2.74
N LYS A 92 -1.63 -17.59 2.44
CA LYS A 92 -1.54 -18.83 3.23
C LYS A 92 -0.17 -19.49 3.15
N ARG A 93 0.41 -19.51 1.94
CA ARG A 93 1.75 -20.11 1.73
C ARG A 93 2.81 -19.31 2.46
N LEU A 94 2.78 -17.98 2.36
CA LEU A 94 3.70 -17.10 3.04
C LEU A 94 3.59 -17.23 4.56
N ARG A 95 2.35 -17.28 5.11
CA ARG A 95 2.11 -17.48 6.54
C ARG A 95 2.77 -18.75 7.06
N ASN A 96 2.53 -19.86 6.39
CA ASN A 96 3.07 -21.16 6.80
C ASN A 96 4.59 -21.23 6.61
N TYR A 97 5.09 -20.70 5.47
CA TYR A 97 6.50 -20.78 5.16
C TYR A 97 7.36 -19.92 6.10
N THR A 98 6.92 -18.69 6.40
CA THR A 98 7.67 -17.83 7.32
C THR A 98 7.76 -18.38 8.74
N GLU A 99 6.78 -19.17 9.19
CA GLU A 99 6.81 -19.83 10.48
C GLU A 99 7.82 -20.99 10.49
N ILE A 100 7.80 -21.85 9.47
CA ILE A 100 8.73 -22.98 9.32
C ILE A 100 10.14 -22.52 9.08
N CYS A 101 10.32 -21.49 8.24
CA CYS A 101 11.59 -20.95 7.83
C CYS A 101 12.21 -20.03 8.90
N GLY A 102 12.54 -20.61 10.06
CA GLY A 102 13.18 -19.90 11.18
C GLY A 102 12.31 -18.85 11.85
N ASN A 103 10.98 -19.01 11.80
CA ASN A 103 10.01 -18.06 12.37
C ASN A 103 10.29 -16.59 11.98
N ALA A 104 10.53 -16.35 10.70
CA ALA A 104 10.92 -15.04 10.18
C ALA A 104 9.85 -13.98 10.47
N ILE A 105 10.27 -12.83 10.99
CA ILE A 105 9.40 -11.71 11.38
C ILE A 105 9.36 -10.57 10.34
N THR A 106 10.28 -10.59 9.37
CA THR A 106 10.36 -9.63 8.27
C THR A 106 10.40 -10.36 6.93
N ILE A 107 10.04 -9.68 5.84
CA ILE A 107 10.19 -10.23 4.47
C ILE A 107 11.67 -10.42 4.11
N PRO A 108 12.59 -9.46 4.38
CA PRO A 108 14.03 -9.71 4.18
C PRO A 108 14.54 -10.89 4.99
N GLY A 109 14.08 -11.03 6.24
CA GLY A 109 14.41 -12.16 7.12
C GLY A 109 13.94 -13.48 6.55
N PHE A 110 12.70 -13.56 6.03
CA PHE A 110 12.18 -14.74 5.35
C PHE A 110 13.03 -15.12 4.12
N LEU A 111 13.32 -14.16 3.24
CA LEU A 111 14.12 -14.42 2.06
C LEU A 111 15.55 -14.86 2.43
N GLY A 112 16.17 -14.21 3.43
CA GLY A 112 17.50 -14.60 3.93
C GLY A 112 17.51 -16.04 4.48
N ASN A 113 16.52 -16.42 5.26
CA ASN A 113 16.41 -17.77 5.80
C ASN A 113 16.11 -18.81 4.71
N ARG A 114 15.16 -18.50 3.79
CA ARG A 114 14.78 -19.37 2.66
C ARG A 114 15.94 -19.78 1.79
N TYR A 115 16.91 -18.88 1.60
CA TYR A 115 18.07 -19.09 0.75
C TYR A 115 19.38 -19.35 1.53
N ARG A 116 19.29 -19.57 2.83
CA ARG A 116 20.46 -19.80 3.72
C ARG A 116 21.55 -18.74 3.49
N ASP A 117 21.13 -17.46 3.51
CA ASP A 117 22.00 -16.32 3.22
C ASP A 117 22.89 -15.94 4.41
N GLU A 118 23.93 -16.72 4.67
CA GLU A 118 24.90 -16.48 5.75
C GLU A 118 25.62 -15.13 5.62
N GLY A 119 25.81 -14.64 4.39
CA GLY A 119 26.42 -13.33 4.12
C GLY A 119 25.49 -12.15 4.34
N HIS A 120 24.19 -12.40 4.57
CA HIS A 120 23.13 -11.37 4.75
C HIS A 120 22.95 -10.41 3.55
N ILE A 121 23.37 -10.80 2.34
CA ILE A 121 23.30 -9.96 1.15
C ILE A 121 21.85 -9.73 0.73
N ILE A 122 21.00 -10.78 0.76
CA ILE A 122 19.56 -10.67 0.47
C ILE A 122 18.89 -9.68 1.42
N ARG A 123 19.19 -9.79 2.72
CA ARG A 123 18.63 -8.88 3.74
C ARG A 123 19.03 -7.44 3.49
N LEU A 124 20.31 -7.20 3.14
CA LEU A 124 20.82 -5.85 2.87
C LEU A 124 20.21 -5.24 1.60
N VAL A 125 20.17 -6.01 0.51
CA VAL A 125 19.55 -5.56 -0.75
C VAL A 125 18.06 -5.27 -0.53
N SER A 126 17.36 -6.14 0.21
CA SER A 126 15.97 -5.93 0.55
C SER A 126 15.76 -4.68 1.40
N ALA A 127 16.55 -4.48 2.45
CA ALA A 127 16.47 -3.30 3.32
C ALA A 127 16.73 -1.99 2.55
N LEU A 128 17.68 -2.00 1.61
CA LEU A 128 17.98 -0.86 0.75
C LEU A 128 16.78 -0.48 -0.13
N PHE A 129 16.17 -1.43 -0.83
CA PHE A 129 15.00 -1.15 -1.68
C PHE A 129 13.76 -0.79 -0.84
N ILE A 130 13.57 -1.40 0.33
CA ILE A 130 12.51 -1.02 1.27
C ILE A 130 12.66 0.45 1.67
N LEU A 131 13.87 0.88 2.04
CA LEU A 131 14.14 2.27 2.40
C LEU A 131 13.86 3.22 1.23
N ILE A 132 14.40 2.93 0.04
CA ILE A 132 14.25 3.81 -1.14
C ILE A 132 12.77 4.01 -1.49
N PHE A 133 12.01 2.94 -1.62
CA PHE A 133 10.62 3.05 -2.09
C PHE A 133 9.66 3.54 -1.00
N PHE A 134 9.89 3.21 0.27
CA PHE A 134 9.05 3.77 1.33
C PHE A 134 9.34 5.25 1.61
N LEU A 135 10.53 5.76 1.34
CA LEU A 135 10.76 7.21 1.36
C LEU A 135 9.81 7.94 0.41
N VAL A 136 9.69 7.44 -0.83
CA VAL A 136 8.79 8.02 -1.84
C VAL A 136 7.32 7.82 -1.47
N TYR A 137 6.96 6.62 -0.99
CA TYR A 137 5.58 6.33 -0.64
C TYR A 137 5.13 7.14 0.59
N THR A 138 5.96 7.24 1.63
CA THR A 138 5.65 8.07 2.82
C THR A 138 5.50 9.55 2.45
N ALA A 139 6.31 10.05 1.49
CA ALA A 139 6.17 11.40 0.98
C ALA A 139 4.78 11.64 0.35
N SER A 140 4.17 10.65 -0.31
CA SER A 140 2.81 10.78 -0.86
C SER A 140 1.76 11.02 0.23
N GLY A 141 1.92 10.39 1.39
CA GLY A 141 1.09 10.63 2.56
C GLY A 141 1.20 12.06 3.07
N PHE A 142 2.43 12.59 3.13
CA PHE A 142 2.66 13.98 3.54
C PHE A 142 2.11 14.99 2.52
N VAL A 143 2.22 14.71 1.21
CA VAL A 143 1.57 15.52 0.15
C VAL A 143 0.04 15.50 0.32
N SER A 144 -0.55 14.33 0.61
CA SER A 144 -1.99 14.20 0.87
C SER A 144 -2.42 15.07 2.06
N GLY A 145 -1.68 15.00 3.17
CA GLY A 145 -1.94 15.81 4.36
C GLY A 145 -1.76 17.30 4.13
N ALA A 146 -0.72 17.69 3.38
CA ALA A 146 -0.50 19.09 3.02
C ALA A 146 -1.65 19.64 2.14
N LYS A 147 -2.10 18.88 1.13
CA LYS A 147 -3.26 19.26 0.31
C LYS A 147 -4.55 19.33 1.14
N LEU A 148 -4.75 18.38 2.08
CA LEU A 148 -5.90 18.42 2.98
C LEU A 148 -5.91 19.70 3.82
N PHE A 149 -4.84 19.95 4.58
CA PHE A 149 -4.80 21.09 5.50
C PHE A 149 -4.78 22.43 4.76
N SER A 150 -4.07 22.53 3.64
CA SER A 150 -4.06 23.76 2.84
C SER A 150 -5.43 24.08 2.25
N THR A 151 -6.17 23.08 1.77
CA THR A 151 -7.50 23.26 1.18
C THR A 151 -8.55 23.58 2.26
N VAL A 152 -8.53 22.86 3.40
CA VAL A 152 -9.54 23.03 4.46
C VAL A 152 -9.34 24.30 5.24
N PHE A 153 -8.09 24.67 5.55
CA PHE A 153 -7.77 25.80 6.43
C PHE A 153 -7.31 27.04 5.65
N ASN A 154 -7.19 26.93 4.32
CA ASN A 154 -6.69 28.01 3.45
C ASN A 154 -5.34 28.56 3.93
N ILE A 155 -4.41 27.68 4.29
CA ILE A 155 -3.06 28.00 4.74
C ILE A 155 -2.03 27.66 3.67
N ASN A 156 -0.85 28.26 3.78
CA ASN A 156 0.25 27.97 2.88
C ASN A 156 0.63 26.49 2.90
N TYR A 157 0.96 25.92 1.72
CA TYR A 157 1.30 24.51 1.54
C TYR A 157 2.40 24.01 2.50
N ASN A 158 3.48 24.80 2.69
CA ASN A 158 4.59 24.39 3.56
C ASN A 158 4.19 24.35 5.03
N MET A 159 3.32 25.27 5.47
CA MET A 159 2.76 25.22 6.84
C MET A 159 1.83 23.99 6.99
N ALA A 160 1.01 23.73 6.00
CA ALA A 160 0.14 22.55 5.97
C ALA A 160 0.96 21.25 5.98
N LEU A 161 2.07 21.20 5.24
CA LEU A 161 3.00 20.08 5.22
C LEU A 161 3.63 19.86 6.60
N LEU A 162 4.11 20.94 7.25
CA LEU A 162 4.68 20.83 8.60
C LEU A 162 3.67 20.26 9.60
N ILE A 163 2.42 20.72 9.56
CA ILE A 163 1.35 20.18 10.41
C ILE A 163 1.12 18.71 10.12
N ALA A 164 1.02 18.31 8.84
CA ALA A 164 0.81 16.91 8.44
C ALA A 164 1.94 16.00 8.94
N VAL A 165 3.19 16.42 8.78
CA VAL A 165 4.36 15.67 9.27
C VAL A 165 4.33 15.51 10.78
N LEU A 166 4.06 16.59 11.51
CA LEU A 166 3.99 16.55 12.98
C LEU A 166 2.88 15.61 13.48
N VAL A 167 1.69 15.65 12.86
CA VAL A 167 0.57 14.76 13.20
C VAL A 167 0.95 13.29 12.99
N VAL A 168 1.50 12.95 11.83
CA VAL A 168 1.85 11.56 11.51
C VAL A 168 2.99 11.06 12.40
N VAL A 169 4.08 11.82 12.53
CA VAL A 169 5.26 11.40 13.30
C VAL A 169 4.95 11.25 14.80
N SER A 170 4.18 12.18 15.38
CA SER A 170 3.83 12.13 16.81
C SER A 170 3.07 10.85 17.18
N TYR A 171 2.24 10.36 16.28
CA TYR A 171 1.44 9.16 16.48
C TYR A 171 2.25 7.88 16.24
N THR A 172 3.02 7.80 15.14
CA THR A 172 3.77 6.58 14.75
C THR A 172 4.83 6.19 15.79
N PHE A 173 5.34 7.17 16.53
CA PHE A 173 6.40 6.94 17.52
C PHE A 173 5.98 6.05 18.71
N ALA A 174 4.69 6.00 19.04
CA ALA A 174 4.17 5.32 20.23
C ALA A 174 3.78 3.85 20.00
N GLY A 175 3.51 3.42 18.75
CA GLY A 175 2.94 2.11 18.43
C GLY A 175 3.93 1.07 17.92
N GLY A 176 3.60 -0.23 18.11
CA GLY A 176 4.19 -1.36 17.40
C GLY A 176 3.14 -1.99 16.47
N PHE A 177 3.49 -3.06 15.77
CA PHE A 177 2.63 -3.71 14.76
C PHE A 177 1.22 -4.08 15.26
N PHE A 178 1.12 -4.56 16.50
CA PHE A 178 -0.17 -4.89 17.10
C PHE A 178 -1.05 -3.63 17.25
N ALA A 179 -0.47 -2.53 17.73
CA ALA A 179 -1.16 -1.25 17.84
C ALA A 179 -1.62 -0.76 16.47
N VAL A 180 -0.69 -0.74 15.50
CA VAL A 180 -0.96 -0.33 14.11
C VAL A 180 -2.13 -1.12 13.53
N CYS A 181 -2.15 -2.45 13.63
CA CYS A 181 -3.23 -3.25 13.07
C CYS A 181 -4.61 -3.00 13.72
N TRP A 182 -4.67 -2.65 15.00
CA TRP A 182 -5.92 -2.30 15.67
C TRP A 182 -6.38 -0.88 15.36
N THR A 183 -5.46 0.07 15.25
CA THR A 183 -5.80 1.41 14.77
C THR A 183 -6.26 1.37 13.31
N ASP A 184 -5.60 0.57 12.47
CA ASP A 184 -5.98 0.33 11.08
C ASP A 184 -7.43 -0.18 10.95
N LEU A 185 -7.89 -1.03 11.88
CA LEU A 185 -9.28 -1.50 11.87
C LEU A 185 -10.26 -0.34 11.98
N VAL A 186 -10.03 0.58 12.93
CA VAL A 186 -10.91 1.74 13.14
C VAL A 186 -10.79 2.72 11.97
N GLN A 187 -9.57 3.02 11.56
CA GLN A 187 -9.27 3.92 10.44
C GLN A 187 -9.84 3.39 9.12
N GLY A 188 -9.67 2.09 8.83
CA GLY A 188 -10.19 1.45 7.62
C GLY A 188 -11.72 1.45 7.58
N MET A 189 -12.40 1.28 8.72
CA MET A 189 -13.86 1.38 8.77
C MET A 189 -14.32 2.83 8.51
N LEU A 190 -13.64 3.83 9.08
CA LEU A 190 -13.93 5.23 8.81
C LEU A 190 -13.72 5.58 7.33
N MET A 191 -12.61 5.13 6.73
CA MET A 191 -12.31 5.32 5.31
C MET A 191 -13.40 4.71 4.42
N PHE A 192 -13.80 3.47 4.72
CA PHE A 192 -14.83 2.76 3.96
C PHE A 192 -16.17 3.48 4.00
N MET A 193 -16.62 3.87 5.19
CA MET A 193 -17.87 4.63 5.33
C MET A 193 -17.80 5.96 4.56
N ALA A 194 -16.71 6.69 4.72
CA ALA A 194 -16.56 8.00 4.11
C ALA A 194 -16.54 7.92 2.57
N ILE A 195 -15.76 7.00 1.98
CA ILE A 195 -15.67 6.89 0.51
C ILE A 195 -16.97 6.41 -0.12
N VAL A 196 -17.76 5.58 0.56
CA VAL A 196 -19.04 5.05 0.04
C VAL A 196 -20.19 6.07 0.20
N ILE A 197 -20.24 6.80 1.31
CA ILE A 197 -21.35 7.75 1.57
C ILE A 197 -21.28 8.98 0.64
N VAL A 198 -20.08 9.49 0.37
CA VAL A 198 -19.91 10.74 -0.40
C VAL A 198 -20.52 10.66 -1.81
N PRO A 199 -20.27 9.64 -2.65
CA PRO A 199 -20.89 9.57 -3.97
C PRO A 199 -22.41 9.36 -3.92
N VAL A 200 -22.93 8.66 -2.90
CA VAL A 200 -24.38 8.51 -2.71
C VAL A 200 -25.04 9.86 -2.41
N ALA A 201 -24.47 10.62 -1.49
CA ALA A 201 -24.97 11.95 -1.15
C ALA A 201 -24.83 12.94 -2.34
N ALA A 202 -23.79 12.81 -3.15
CA ALA A 202 -23.63 13.61 -4.36
C ALA A 202 -24.75 13.34 -5.38
N VAL A 203 -25.10 12.08 -5.61
CA VAL A 203 -26.22 11.71 -6.49
C VAL A 203 -27.56 12.28 -5.97
N GLU A 204 -27.81 12.18 -4.68
CA GLU A 204 -29.03 12.77 -4.08
C GLU A 204 -29.08 14.28 -4.24
N SER A 205 -27.96 14.97 -3.99
CA SER A 205 -27.89 16.44 -4.10
C SER A 205 -28.07 16.96 -5.52
N MET A 206 -27.78 16.13 -6.54
CA MET A 206 -28.01 16.42 -7.96
C MET A 206 -29.42 16.10 -8.46
N GLY A 207 -30.34 15.66 -7.57
CA GLY A 207 -31.72 15.30 -7.94
C GLY A 207 -31.92 13.83 -8.31
N GLY A 208 -31.02 12.94 -7.86
CA GLY A 208 -31.11 11.51 -8.06
C GLY A 208 -30.36 11.01 -9.30
N LEU A 209 -30.39 9.68 -9.52
CA LEU A 209 -29.60 9.01 -10.54
C LEU A 209 -29.89 9.50 -11.96
N SER A 210 -31.16 9.71 -12.30
CA SER A 210 -31.55 10.15 -13.66
C SER A 210 -31.01 11.54 -13.98
N ALA A 211 -31.14 12.49 -13.04
CA ALA A 211 -30.60 13.85 -13.20
C ALA A 211 -29.06 13.83 -13.28
N THR A 212 -28.43 13.03 -12.43
CA THR A 212 -26.98 12.86 -12.44
C THR A 212 -26.47 12.34 -13.80
N MET A 213 -27.13 11.31 -14.36
CA MET A 213 -26.77 10.75 -15.68
C MET A 213 -26.98 11.80 -16.80
N ALA A 214 -28.04 12.57 -16.74
CA ALA A 214 -28.27 13.66 -17.66
C ALA A 214 -27.18 14.74 -17.57
N ASN A 215 -26.76 15.10 -16.35
CA ASN A 215 -25.67 16.05 -16.12
C ASN A 215 -24.35 15.55 -16.67
N ILE A 216 -23.99 14.28 -16.45
CA ILE A 216 -22.76 13.69 -16.99
C ILE A 216 -22.78 13.75 -18.53
N ASN A 217 -23.90 13.32 -19.14
CA ASN A 217 -24.04 13.36 -20.60
C ASN A 217 -23.98 14.78 -21.18
N SER A 218 -24.46 15.77 -20.45
CA SER A 218 -24.41 17.17 -20.90
C SER A 218 -22.98 17.77 -20.82
N VAL A 219 -22.18 17.34 -19.85
CA VAL A 219 -20.78 17.77 -19.70
C VAL A 219 -19.87 17.05 -20.69
N ASN A 220 -19.89 15.72 -20.66
CA ASN A 220 -19.14 14.89 -21.60
C ASN A 220 -19.61 13.42 -21.50
N PRO A 221 -20.32 12.86 -22.49
CA PRO A 221 -20.78 11.48 -22.47
C PRO A 221 -19.64 10.46 -22.46
N GLU A 222 -18.45 10.80 -22.96
CA GLU A 222 -17.29 9.90 -22.99
C GLU A 222 -16.77 9.55 -21.58
N LEU A 223 -17.07 10.37 -20.59
CA LEU A 223 -16.73 10.06 -19.18
C LEU A 223 -17.36 8.75 -18.65
N LEU A 224 -18.44 8.29 -19.30
CA LEU A 224 -19.12 7.04 -18.97
C LEU A 224 -18.57 5.83 -19.74
N ASN A 225 -17.58 6.01 -20.60
CA ASN A 225 -17.00 4.96 -21.42
C ASN A 225 -15.57 4.64 -20.95
N ALA A 226 -15.35 3.43 -20.44
CA ALA A 226 -14.04 3.01 -19.96
C ALA A 226 -13.00 2.75 -21.08
N PHE A 227 -13.44 2.74 -22.34
CA PHE A 227 -12.58 2.49 -23.51
C PHE A 227 -12.34 3.74 -24.37
N THR A 228 -12.89 4.86 -23.97
CA THR A 228 -12.74 6.15 -24.65
C THR A 228 -12.19 7.17 -23.65
N ALA A 229 -11.17 7.90 -24.05
CA ALA A 229 -10.63 9.00 -23.25
C ALA A 229 -11.60 10.21 -23.28
N SER A 230 -11.43 11.14 -22.37
CA SER A 230 -12.29 12.33 -22.26
C SER A 230 -12.28 13.24 -23.51
N ASP A 231 -11.30 13.08 -24.40
CA ASP A 231 -11.20 13.77 -25.70
C ASP A 231 -11.91 13.04 -26.87
N GLY A 232 -12.58 11.91 -26.59
CA GLY A 232 -13.29 11.10 -27.58
C GLY A 232 -12.41 10.08 -28.32
N ASN A 233 -11.10 10.06 -28.08
CA ASN A 233 -10.21 9.09 -28.69
C ASN A 233 -10.29 7.74 -27.96
N ARG A 234 -10.01 6.64 -28.67
CA ARG A 234 -9.89 5.33 -28.03
C ARG A 234 -8.72 5.31 -27.07
N VAL A 235 -8.95 4.77 -25.88
CA VAL A 235 -7.88 4.52 -24.90
C VAL A 235 -6.84 3.59 -25.50
N ALA A 236 -5.58 4.00 -25.49
CA ALA A 236 -4.49 3.20 -26.00
C ALA A 236 -4.35 1.89 -25.20
N LEU A 237 -4.09 0.77 -25.88
CA LEU A 237 -3.87 -0.52 -25.21
C LEU A 237 -2.79 -0.44 -24.13
N ILE A 238 -1.75 0.35 -24.37
CA ILE A 238 -0.66 0.56 -23.41
C ILE A 238 -1.17 1.17 -22.09
N SER A 239 -2.16 2.08 -22.14
CA SER A 239 -2.78 2.68 -20.95
C SER A 239 -3.61 1.67 -20.18
N VAL A 240 -4.41 0.84 -20.88
CA VAL A 240 -5.20 -0.23 -20.24
C VAL A 240 -4.29 -1.26 -19.57
N VAL A 241 -3.24 -1.71 -20.27
CA VAL A 241 -2.25 -2.65 -19.71
C VAL A 241 -1.54 -2.06 -18.50
N SER A 242 -1.12 -0.79 -18.58
CA SER A 242 -0.49 -0.05 -17.48
C SER A 242 -1.40 0.03 -16.26
N SER A 243 -2.66 0.36 -16.45
CA SER A 243 -3.66 0.45 -15.37
C SER A 243 -3.95 -0.92 -14.73
N LEU A 244 -4.11 -1.96 -15.52
CA LEU A 244 -4.30 -3.33 -15.01
C LEU A 244 -3.07 -3.85 -14.27
N ALA A 245 -1.88 -3.44 -14.70
CA ALA A 245 -0.62 -3.88 -14.10
C ALA A 245 -0.39 -3.39 -12.65
N TRP A 246 -1.17 -2.41 -12.16
CA TRP A 246 -1.17 -2.05 -10.74
C TRP A 246 -1.38 -3.27 -9.84
N GLY A 247 -2.16 -4.26 -10.29
CA GLY A 247 -2.39 -5.51 -9.58
C GLY A 247 -1.12 -6.33 -9.30
N LEU A 248 -0.08 -6.23 -10.13
CA LEU A 248 1.20 -6.93 -9.93
C LEU A 248 1.93 -6.46 -8.67
N GLY A 249 1.70 -5.22 -8.26
CA GLY A 249 2.33 -4.63 -7.09
C GLY A 249 2.03 -5.38 -5.80
N TYR A 250 0.83 -5.96 -5.65
CA TYR A 250 0.43 -6.67 -4.42
C TYR A 250 1.36 -7.79 -4.02
N PHE A 251 1.98 -8.47 -4.96
CA PHE A 251 2.89 -9.57 -4.67
C PHE A 251 4.20 -9.13 -4.03
N GLY A 252 4.52 -7.82 -4.11
CA GLY A 252 5.78 -7.26 -3.65
C GLY A 252 5.67 -6.24 -2.52
N GLN A 253 4.48 -5.91 -1.99
CA GLN A 253 4.31 -4.88 -0.95
C GLN A 253 4.66 -5.41 0.45
N PRO A 254 5.78 -5.03 1.06
CA PRO A 254 6.20 -5.61 2.34
C PRO A 254 5.20 -5.34 3.47
N HIS A 255 4.59 -4.16 3.52
CA HIS A 255 3.63 -3.77 4.55
C HIS A 255 2.32 -4.56 4.46
N ILE A 256 1.92 -5.04 3.28
CA ILE A 256 0.76 -5.92 3.09
C ILE A 256 1.15 -7.36 3.43
N LEU A 257 2.28 -7.84 2.91
CA LEU A 257 2.73 -9.22 3.11
C LEU A 257 2.96 -9.56 4.58
N VAL A 258 3.46 -8.60 5.38
CA VAL A 258 3.66 -8.81 6.82
C VAL A 258 2.35 -9.05 7.57
N ARG A 259 1.20 -8.52 7.10
CA ARG A 259 -0.11 -8.80 7.69
C ARG A 259 -0.49 -10.26 7.52
N PHE A 260 -0.19 -10.84 6.37
CA PHE A 260 -0.41 -12.29 6.17
C PHE A 260 0.43 -13.13 7.13
N MET A 261 1.68 -12.71 7.37
CA MET A 261 2.56 -13.38 8.33
C MET A 261 2.03 -13.29 9.78
N GLY A 262 1.36 -12.19 10.13
CA GLY A 262 0.86 -11.89 11.48
C GLY A 262 -0.46 -12.57 11.86
N ILE A 263 -1.18 -13.23 10.93
CA ILE A 263 -2.46 -13.89 11.24
C ILE A 263 -2.28 -15.10 12.16
N LYS A 264 -3.18 -15.25 13.14
CA LYS A 264 -3.12 -16.32 14.13
C LYS A 264 -3.26 -17.69 13.47
N ASN A 265 -4.30 -17.90 12.69
CA ASN A 265 -4.57 -19.16 12.00
C ASN A 265 -4.50 -19.00 10.49
N ALA A 266 -3.67 -19.80 9.83
CA ALA A 266 -3.55 -19.78 8.36
C ALA A 266 -4.87 -20.15 7.65
N ASP A 267 -5.74 -20.92 8.28
CA ASP A 267 -7.05 -21.31 7.72
C ASP A 267 -8.06 -20.16 7.70
N ASP A 268 -7.91 -19.18 8.57
CA ASP A 268 -8.74 -17.97 8.58
C ASP A 268 -8.50 -17.06 7.36
N ILE A 269 -7.41 -17.26 6.63
CA ILE A 269 -7.07 -16.47 5.44
C ILE A 269 -8.18 -16.51 4.38
N LYS A 270 -8.91 -17.63 4.25
CA LYS A 270 -10.06 -17.70 3.34
C LYS A 270 -11.18 -16.72 3.73
N HIS A 271 -11.44 -16.57 5.01
CA HIS A 271 -12.43 -15.62 5.53
C HIS A 271 -11.92 -14.19 5.43
N SER A 272 -10.65 -13.97 5.78
CA SER A 272 -9.99 -12.67 5.64
C SER A 272 -10.03 -12.16 4.20
N ARG A 273 -9.77 -13.02 3.22
CA ARG A 273 -9.89 -12.67 1.79
C ARG A 273 -11.28 -12.17 1.44
N ARG A 274 -12.36 -12.83 1.91
CA ARG A 274 -13.73 -12.40 1.61
C ARG A 274 -14.02 -11.00 2.16
N ILE A 275 -13.61 -10.75 3.41
CA ILE A 275 -13.76 -9.44 4.05
C ILE A 275 -12.98 -8.38 3.26
N ALA A 276 -11.71 -8.65 2.96
CA ALA A 276 -10.85 -7.75 2.18
C ALA A 276 -11.44 -7.44 0.80
N MET A 277 -11.95 -8.45 0.08
CA MET A 277 -12.51 -8.24 -1.27
C MET A 277 -13.78 -7.40 -1.27
N VAL A 278 -14.67 -7.56 -0.29
CA VAL A 278 -15.84 -6.69 -0.15
C VAL A 278 -15.37 -5.25 0.04
N TRP A 279 -14.44 -5.03 0.97
CA TRP A 279 -13.91 -3.71 1.23
C TRP A 279 -13.26 -3.08 -0.02
N VAL A 280 -12.39 -3.84 -0.72
CA VAL A 280 -11.67 -3.38 -1.92
C VAL A 280 -12.62 -3.00 -3.05
N ILE A 281 -13.56 -3.89 -3.41
CA ILE A 281 -14.45 -3.66 -4.56
C ILE A 281 -15.30 -2.42 -4.35
N PHE A 282 -15.92 -2.29 -3.18
CA PHE A 282 -16.77 -1.13 -2.90
C PHE A 282 -15.96 0.17 -2.77
N SER A 283 -14.79 0.13 -2.12
CA SER A 283 -13.97 1.33 -1.96
C SER A 283 -13.41 1.84 -3.29
N LEU A 284 -12.90 0.94 -4.16
CA LEU A 284 -12.36 1.33 -5.46
C LEU A 284 -13.47 1.84 -6.40
N ALA A 285 -14.62 1.18 -6.44
CA ALA A 285 -15.76 1.64 -7.22
C ALA A 285 -16.23 3.03 -6.75
N ALA A 286 -16.36 3.22 -5.44
CA ALA A 286 -16.76 4.49 -4.86
C ALA A 286 -15.74 5.60 -5.13
N ALA A 287 -14.43 5.30 -5.09
CA ALA A 287 -13.38 6.27 -5.41
C ALA A 287 -13.46 6.79 -6.86
N VAL A 288 -13.70 5.89 -7.81
CA VAL A 288 -13.93 6.26 -9.22
C VAL A 288 -15.20 7.10 -9.36
N LEU A 289 -16.28 6.70 -8.68
CA LEU A 289 -17.53 7.46 -8.69
C LEU A 289 -17.36 8.86 -8.09
N VAL A 290 -16.61 9.03 -7.01
CA VAL A 290 -16.32 10.37 -6.44
C VAL A 290 -15.69 11.28 -7.49
N GLY A 291 -14.69 10.78 -8.23
CA GLY A 291 -14.05 11.58 -9.28
C GLY A 291 -15.01 11.95 -10.41
N LEU A 292 -15.71 10.95 -10.95
CA LEU A 292 -16.69 11.13 -12.03
C LEU A 292 -17.81 12.11 -11.64
N LEU A 293 -18.40 11.93 -10.45
CA LEU A 293 -19.46 12.82 -9.95
C LEU A 293 -18.93 14.20 -9.62
N GLY A 294 -17.72 14.30 -9.09
CA GLY A 294 -17.09 15.58 -8.81
C GLY A 294 -16.88 16.43 -10.05
N ARG A 295 -16.63 15.80 -11.22
CA ARG A 295 -16.50 16.49 -12.50
C ARG A 295 -17.75 17.28 -12.91
N VAL A 296 -18.94 16.76 -12.56
CA VAL A 296 -20.23 17.37 -12.91
C VAL A 296 -20.89 18.13 -11.77
N TYR A 297 -20.46 17.86 -10.53
CA TYR A 297 -20.98 18.49 -9.33
C TYR A 297 -20.30 19.84 -9.04
N LEU A 298 -18.99 19.93 -9.21
CA LEU A 298 -18.22 21.15 -8.96
C LEU A 298 -18.32 22.08 -10.17
N SER A 299 -18.55 23.36 -9.91
CA SER A 299 -18.64 24.39 -10.95
C SER A 299 -17.29 24.86 -11.48
N GLU A 300 -16.18 24.48 -10.82
CA GLU A 300 -14.83 24.87 -11.18
C GLU A 300 -14.07 23.73 -11.88
N ASP A 301 -13.31 24.06 -12.91
CA ASP A 301 -12.40 23.11 -13.55
C ASP A 301 -11.10 22.96 -12.74
N LEU A 302 -10.84 21.74 -12.26
CA LEU A 302 -9.66 21.42 -11.50
C LEU A 302 -8.53 20.94 -12.44
N SER A 303 -7.34 21.53 -12.29
CA SER A 303 -6.12 21.03 -12.94
C SER A 303 -5.74 19.63 -12.45
N ALA A 304 -4.80 18.98 -13.12
CA ALA A 304 -4.35 17.64 -12.75
C ALA A 304 -3.92 17.51 -11.28
N THR A 305 -3.18 18.49 -10.75
CA THR A 305 -2.77 18.51 -9.34
C THR A 305 -3.90 18.90 -8.38
N ALA A 306 -4.79 19.82 -8.80
CA ALA A 306 -5.96 20.21 -8.03
C ALA A 306 -7.07 19.17 -8.07
N GLY A 307 -7.16 18.35 -9.11
CA GLY A 307 -8.12 17.23 -9.21
C GLY A 307 -8.06 16.29 -8.02
N GLU A 308 -6.89 16.08 -7.42
CA GLU A 308 -6.75 15.30 -6.19
C GLU A 308 -7.47 15.88 -4.96
N THR A 309 -7.95 17.13 -5.01
CA THR A 309 -8.77 17.75 -3.96
C THR A 309 -10.27 17.59 -4.18
N VAL A 310 -10.70 16.91 -5.25
CA VAL A 310 -12.12 16.72 -5.60
C VAL A 310 -12.95 16.18 -4.45
N TYR A 311 -12.47 15.14 -3.77
CA TYR A 311 -13.16 14.58 -2.59
C TYR A 311 -13.33 15.61 -1.49
N ILE A 312 -12.29 16.39 -1.16
CA ILE A 312 -12.32 17.42 -0.12
C ILE A 312 -13.38 18.48 -0.45
N LYS A 313 -13.38 18.97 -1.70
CA LYS A 313 -14.31 20.00 -2.17
C LYS A 313 -15.75 19.51 -2.18
N MET A 314 -15.99 18.27 -2.63
CA MET A 314 -17.33 17.66 -2.57
C MET A 314 -17.82 17.53 -1.13
N VAL A 315 -16.99 17.05 -0.21
CA VAL A 315 -17.34 16.91 1.20
C VAL A 315 -17.72 18.27 1.81
N LEU A 316 -16.94 19.32 1.54
CA LEU A 316 -17.18 20.65 2.07
C LEU A 316 -18.45 21.30 1.50
N SER A 317 -18.86 20.93 0.28
CA SER A 317 -20.05 21.51 -0.37
C SER A 317 -21.34 20.72 -0.10
N ILE A 318 -21.26 19.40 0.10
CA ILE A 318 -22.45 18.54 0.28
C ILE A 318 -22.88 18.46 1.75
N PHE A 319 -21.92 18.39 2.68
CA PHE A 319 -22.21 18.01 4.06
C PHE A 319 -22.18 19.20 5.03
N PRO A 320 -23.09 19.20 6.04
CA PRO A 320 -22.96 20.09 7.18
C PRO A 320 -21.60 19.93 7.87
N ILE A 321 -21.12 21.00 8.50
CA ILE A 321 -19.76 21.13 9.02
C ILE A 321 -19.30 19.96 9.93
N VAL A 322 -20.22 19.39 10.72
CA VAL A 322 -19.95 18.27 11.64
C VAL A 322 -19.62 17.00 10.85
N PHE A 323 -20.44 16.65 9.87
CA PHE A 323 -20.22 15.46 9.02
C PHE A 323 -19.05 15.67 8.07
N ALA A 324 -18.88 16.88 7.54
CA ALA A 324 -17.71 17.22 6.73
C ALA A 324 -16.41 16.95 7.51
N GLY A 325 -16.34 17.37 8.78
CA GLY A 325 -15.17 17.09 9.62
C GLY A 325 -14.89 15.58 9.80
N ILE A 326 -15.93 14.75 9.96
CA ILE A 326 -15.79 13.29 10.07
C ILE A 326 -15.27 12.69 8.76
N PHE A 327 -15.83 13.08 7.61
CA PHE A 327 -15.40 12.54 6.31
C PHE A 327 -14.02 13.03 5.90
N LEU A 328 -13.63 14.26 6.25
CA LEU A 328 -12.27 14.75 6.06
C LEU A 328 -11.26 14.06 6.99
N ALA A 329 -11.68 13.68 8.21
CA ALA A 329 -10.83 12.87 9.08
C ALA A 329 -10.52 11.47 8.50
N ALA A 330 -11.33 10.96 7.55
CA ALA A 330 -11.02 9.74 6.83
C ALA A 330 -9.76 9.86 5.97
N ILE A 331 -9.44 11.05 5.44
CA ILE A 331 -8.19 11.29 4.71
C ILE A 331 -7.00 11.17 5.68
N LEU A 332 -7.10 11.75 6.87
CA LEU A 332 -6.07 11.59 7.92
C LEU A 332 -5.94 10.13 8.35
N ALA A 333 -7.07 9.42 8.51
CA ALA A 333 -7.07 7.99 8.79
C ALA A 333 -6.28 7.20 7.74
N ALA A 334 -6.51 7.49 6.46
CA ALA A 334 -5.82 6.85 5.34
C ALA A 334 -4.31 7.16 5.31
N ILE A 335 -3.93 8.41 5.60
CA ILE A 335 -2.53 8.81 5.67
C ILE A 335 -1.84 8.12 6.85
N MET A 336 -2.46 8.14 8.03
CA MET A 336 -1.87 7.63 9.26
C MET A 336 -1.70 6.11 9.24
N SER A 337 -2.73 5.33 8.83
CA SER A 337 -2.68 3.86 8.73
C SER A 337 -1.60 3.36 7.77
N THR A 338 -1.37 4.09 6.71
CA THR A 338 -0.35 3.73 5.73
C THR A 338 1.05 4.18 6.17
N ALA A 339 1.20 5.42 6.63
CA ALA A 339 2.50 5.97 7.02
C ALA A 339 3.12 5.22 8.20
N ASP A 340 2.33 4.88 9.25
CA ASP A 340 2.85 4.10 10.38
C ASP A 340 3.26 2.68 9.98
N SER A 341 2.51 2.07 9.08
CA SER A 341 2.83 0.76 8.51
C SER A 341 4.14 0.77 7.71
N GLN A 342 4.33 1.79 6.87
CA GLN A 342 5.54 1.96 6.06
C GLN A 342 6.75 2.28 6.92
N LEU A 343 6.60 3.19 7.87
CA LEU A 343 7.66 3.58 8.78
C LEU A 343 8.08 2.42 9.70
N LEU A 344 7.10 1.61 10.18
CA LEU A 344 7.39 0.44 11.00
C LEU A 344 8.14 -0.64 10.20
N VAL A 345 7.72 -0.94 8.97
CA VAL A 345 8.41 -1.93 8.12
C VAL A 345 9.81 -1.44 7.73
N THR A 346 9.97 -0.16 7.42
CA THR A 346 11.29 0.42 7.13
C THR A 346 12.19 0.35 8.36
N ALA A 347 11.68 0.71 9.53
CA ALA A 347 12.41 0.63 10.78
C ALA A 347 12.80 -0.81 11.13
N SER A 348 11.93 -1.79 10.86
CA SER A 348 12.24 -3.20 11.07
C SER A 348 13.36 -3.69 10.14
N ALA A 349 13.28 -3.33 8.85
CA ALA A 349 14.31 -3.70 7.87
C ALA A 349 15.68 -3.09 8.23
N ILE A 350 15.72 -1.83 8.65
CA ILE A 350 16.96 -1.18 9.08
C ILE A 350 17.47 -1.78 10.40
N THR A 351 16.60 -2.04 11.38
CA THR A 351 17.03 -2.53 12.69
C THR A 351 17.40 -4.00 12.66
N GLU A 352 16.51 -4.88 12.15
CA GLU A 352 16.70 -6.32 12.18
C GLU A 352 17.61 -6.81 11.05
N ASP A 353 17.45 -6.28 9.84
CA ASP A 353 18.09 -6.82 8.64
C ASP A 353 19.39 -6.09 8.26
N PHE A 354 19.63 -4.86 8.77
CA PHE A 354 20.90 -4.15 8.58
C PHE A 354 21.66 -3.98 9.89
N TYR A 355 21.10 -3.33 10.93
CA TYR A 355 21.83 -2.97 12.15
C TYR A 355 22.29 -4.21 12.93
N LYS A 356 21.36 -5.11 13.29
CA LYS A 356 21.68 -6.36 14.03
C LYS A 356 22.53 -7.34 13.23
N THR A 357 22.51 -7.27 11.89
CA THR A 357 23.28 -8.21 11.07
C THR A 357 24.71 -7.73 10.75
N LYS A 358 24.91 -6.43 10.57
CA LYS A 358 26.19 -5.87 10.09
C LYS A 358 26.90 -4.96 11.08
N ILE A 359 26.17 -4.23 11.91
CA ILE A 359 26.77 -3.22 12.81
C ILE A 359 26.97 -3.81 14.20
N ARG A 360 25.92 -4.37 14.80
CA ARG A 360 25.96 -4.86 16.18
C ARG A 360 25.11 -6.10 16.40
N LYS A 361 25.71 -7.26 16.17
CA LYS A 361 25.04 -8.59 16.23
C LYS A 361 24.40 -8.88 17.59
N ASN A 362 24.95 -8.37 18.68
CA ASN A 362 24.47 -8.58 20.05
C ASN A 362 23.78 -7.31 20.62
N ALA A 363 23.11 -6.53 19.75
CA ALA A 363 22.36 -5.36 20.21
C ALA A 363 21.27 -5.78 21.19
N SER A 364 21.16 -5.07 22.32
CA SER A 364 20.08 -5.29 23.28
C SER A 364 18.72 -4.88 22.69
N GLU A 365 17.63 -5.43 23.22
CA GLU A 365 16.26 -5.04 22.79
C GLU A 365 16.02 -3.53 22.94
N LYS A 366 16.55 -2.91 24.02
CA LYS A 366 16.45 -1.47 24.24
C LYS A 366 17.19 -0.67 23.16
N GLU A 367 18.37 -1.12 22.77
CA GLU A 367 19.17 -0.51 21.71
C GLU A 367 18.49 -0.65 20.36
N ALA A 368 18.00 -1.85 20.02
CA ALA A 368 17.25 -2.10 18.80
C ALA A 368 16.02 -1.17 18.70
N MET A 369 15.30 -0.99 19.81
CA MET A 369 14.16 -0.09 19.87
C MET A 369 14.55 1.39 19.65
N MET A 370 15.70 1.83 20.19
CA MET A 370 16.19 3.19 19.94
C MET A 370 16.58 3.39 18.47
N VAL A 371 17.25 2.41 17.85
CA VAL A 371 17.58 2.45 16.42
C VAL A 371 16.32 2.50 15.58
N SER A 372 15.32 1.67 15.88
CA SER A 372 14.03 1.66 15.20
C SER A 372 13.34 3.04 15.25
N ARG A 373 13.24 3.65 16.42
CA ARG A 373 12.65 4.97 16.61
C ARG A 373 13.43 6.07 15.90
N GLY A 374 14.75 6.03 15.96
CA GLY A 374 15.62 6.95 15.21
C GLY A 374 15.41 6.84 13.71
N THR A 375 15.27 5.61 13.19
CA THR A 375 14.98 5.36 11.78
C THR A 375 13.65 5.99 11.35
N VAL A 376 12.59 5.85 12.16
CA VAL A 376 11.28 6.47 11.88
C VAL A 376 11.41 7.98 11.68
N ILE A 377 12.14 8.66 12.58
CA ILE A 377 12.34 10.13 12.50
C ILE A 377 13.13 10.50 11.24
N VAL A 378 14.24 9.81 10.96
CA VAL A 378 15.10 10.11 9.80
C VAL A 378 14.33 9.89 8.50
N VAL A 379 13.61 8.79 8.37
CA VAL A 379 12.79 8.48 7.18
C VAL A 379 11.69 9.51 6.99
N ALA A 380 11.00 9.90 8.05
CA ALA A 380 9.96 10.92 8.00
C ALA A 380 10.52 12.29 7.57
N LEU A 381 11.69 12.70 8.08
CA LEU A 381 12.32 13.95 7.67
C LEU A 381 12.72 13.95 6.20
N ILE A 382 13.31 12.87 5.69
CA ILE A 382 13.67 12.77 4.27
C ILE A 382 12.40 12.75 3.39
N ALA A 383 11.37 12.00 3.78
CA ALA A 383 10.10 11.98 3.08
C ALA A 383 9.42 13.36 3.07
N ALA A 384 9.52 14.13 4.16
CA ALA A 384 9.03 15.51 4.23
C ALA A 384 9.75 16.42 3.23
N ILE A 385 11.06 16.26 3.06
CA ILE A 385 11.84 17.02 2.05
C ILE A 385 11.34 16.68 0.64
N ILE A 386 11.08 15.41 0.32
CA ILE A 386 10.51 15.01 -0.99
C ILE A 386 9.13 15.65 -1.18
N ALA A 387 8.34 15.77 -0.12
CA ALA A 387 7.00 16.32 -0.15
C ALA A 387 6.94 17.87 -0.26
N THR A 388 8.06 18.59 -0.17
CA THR A 388 8.08 20.07 -0.28
C THR A 388 7.67 20.59 -1.65
N ASN A 389 7.79 19.78 -2.70
CA ASN A 389 7.37 20.17 -4.05
C ASN A 389 5.83 20.09 -4.17
N PRO A 390 5.10 21.23 -4.27
CA PRO A 390 3.64 21.24 -4.31
C PRO A 390 3.07 20.68 -5.62
N ASN A 391 3.89 20.53 -6.67
CA ASN A 391 3.50 19.94 -7.94
C ASN A 391 3.47 18.41 -7.92
N ASN A 392 3.97 17.80 -6.86
CA ASN A 392 3.86 16.35 -6.69
C ASN A 392 2.38 15.94 -6.59
N THR A 393 2.01 14.92 -7.35
CA THR A 393 0.72 14.26 -7.20
C THR A 393 0.84 13.08 -6.24
N VAL A 394 -0.21 12.87 -5.45
CA VAL A 394 -0.30 11.72 -4.52
C VAL A 394 -0.21 10.42 -5.32
N LEU A 395 -1.01 10.31 -6.39
CA LEU A 395 -1.04 9.11 -7.24
C LEU A 395 0.32 8.86 -7.90
N GLY A 396 0.98 9.87 -8.44
CA GLY A 396 2.26 9.71 -9.13
C GLY A 396 3.42 9.29 -8.21
N LEU A 397 3.43 9.72 -6.93
CA LEU A 397 4.40 9.26 -5.94
C LEU A 397 4.12 7.80 -5.54
N VAL A 398 2.84 7.45 -5.34
CA VAL A 398 2.43 6.07 -5.03
C VAL A 398 2.77 5.14 -6.19
N GLU A 399 2.44 5.52 -7.42
CA GLU A 399 2.74 4.77 -8.64
C GLU A 399 4.21 4.36 -8.71
N ASN A 400 5.12 5.31 -8.48
CA ASN A 400 6.56 5.05 -8.47
C ASN A 400 6.98 4.02 -7.40
N ALA A 401 6.56 4.25 -6.16
CA ALA A 401 6.91 3.34 -5.06
C ALA A 401 6.28 1.95 -5.24
N TRP A 402 5.02 1.91 -5.67
CA TRP A 402 4.26 0.70 -5.93
C TRP A 402 4.92 -0.19 -6.99
N ALA A 403 5.33 0.43 -8.10
CA ALA A 403 6.07 -0.26 -9.16
C ALA A 403 7.43 -0.78 -8.68
N GLY A 404 8.16 0.04 -7.94
CA GLY A 404 9.44 -0.33 -7.37
C GLY A 404 9.36 -1.55 -6.47
N PHE A 405 8.41 -1.58 -5.54
CA PHE A 405 8.16 -2.75 -4.69
C PHE A 405 7.68 -3.96 -5.49
N GLY A 406 6.70 -3.77 -6.38
CA GLY A 406 6.14 -4.83 -7.20
C GLY A 406 7.20 -5.52 -8.06
N ALA A 407 8.06 -4.76 -8.72
CA ALA A 407 9.13 -5.28 -9.56
C ALA A 407 10.28 -5.92 -8.76
N THR A 408 10.64 -5.36 -7.60
CA THR A 408 11.74 -5.87 -6.77
C THR A 408 11.35 -7.15 -6.04
N PHE A 409 10.21 -7.14 -5.36
CA PHE A 409 9.83 -8.22 -4.43
C PHE A 409 8.78 -9.16 -4.99
N GLY A 410 7.90 -8.72 -5.90
CA GLY A 410 6.83 -9.55 -6.45
C GLY A 410 7.34 -10.87 -7.04
N PRO A 411 8.23 -10.85 -8.04
CA PRO A 411 8.75 -12.07 -8.64
C PRO A 411 9.45 -12.96 -7.63
N ILE A 412 10.34 -12.40 -6.78
CA ILE A 412 11.08 -13.25 -5.83
C ILE A 412 10.19 -13.86 -4.77
N VAL A 413 9.15 -13.18 -4.29
CA VAL A 413 8.16 -13.75 -3.37
C VAL A 413 7.43 -14.91 -4.06
N LEU A 414 6.96 -14.73 -5.31
CA LEU A 414 6.31 -15.80 -6.06
C LEU A 414 7.25 -16.99 -6.28
N PHE A 415 8.45 -16.76 -6.77
CA PHE A 415 9.42 -17.83 -6.99
C PHE A 415 9.79 -18.56 -5.68
N SER A 416 9.96 -17.83 -4.58
CA SER A 416 10.23 -18.42 -3.25
C SER A 416 9.11 -19.36 -2.78
N LEU A 417 7.84 -19.03 -3.11
CA LEU A 417 6.68 -19.78 -2.66
C LEU A 417 6.27 -20.91 -3.62
N PHE A 418 6.63 -20.84 -4.91
CA PHE A 418 6.09 -21.74 -5.94
C PHE A 418 7.13 -22.53 -6.70
N TRP A 419 8.43 -22.17 -6.64
CA TRP A 419 9.47 -22.85 -7.40
C TRP A 419 10.66 -23.25 -6.53
N LYS A 420 10.78 -24.54 -6.25
CA LYS A 420 11.82 -25.09 -5.38
C LYS A 420 13.25 -24.90 -5.86
N ARG A 421 13.44 -24.73 -7.21
CA ARG A 421 14.73 -24.61 -7.86
C ARG A 421 15.37 -23.20 -7.73
N THR A 422 14.65 -22.21 -7.17
CA THR A 422 15.17 -20.85 -7.01
C THR A 422 16.41 -20.85 -6.09
N THR A 423 17.49 -20.19 -6.56
CA THR A 423 18.75 -20.11 -5.84
C THR A 423 18.98 -18.73 -5.22
N LYS A 424 19.93 -18.63 -4.29
CA LYS A 424 20.35 -17.37 -3.67
C LYS A 424 20.81 -16.35 -4.72
N LYS A 425 21.62 -16.76 -5.69
CA LYS A 425 22.11 -15.87 -6.75
C LYS A 425 20.97 -15.37 -7.63
N GLY A 426 20.05 -16.28 -7.99
CA GLY A 426 18.84 -15.91 -8.73
C GLY A 426 17.98 -14.90 -7.98
N ALA A 427 17.79 -15.10 -6.68
CA ALA A 427 17.04 -14.19 -5.82
C ALA A 427 17.65 -12.77 -5.80
N ILE A 428 18.95 -12.66 -5.56
CA ILE A 428 19.67 -11.37 -5.54
C ILE A 428 19.62 -10.70 -6.91
N ALA A 429 19.97 -11.43 -7.97
CA ALA A 429 19.99 -10.89 -9.33
C ALA A 429 18.60 -10.38 -9.75
N GLY A 430 17.55 -11.14 -9.46
CA GLY A 430 16.18 -10.73 -9.77
C GLY A 430 15.71 -9.49 -9.03
N MET A 431 15.94 -9.41 -7.70
CA MET A 431 15.58 -8.22 -6.92
C MET A 431 16.30 -6.97 -7.44
N VAL A 432 17.61 -7.06 -7.69
CA VAL A 432 18.39 -5.92 -8.22
C VAL A 432 17.89 -5.53 -9.61
N THR A 433 17.70 -6.51 -10.50
CA THR A 433 17.16 -6.23 -11.85
C THR A 433 15.79 -5.59 -11.78
N GLY A 434 14.86 -6.11 -10.96
CA GLY A 434 13.52 -5.57 -10.83
C GLY A 434 13.50 -4.12 -10.35
N GLY A 435 14.20 -3.83 -9.25
CA GLY A 435 14.25 -2.49 -8.68
C GLY A 435 14.95 -1.47 -9.59
N VAL A 436 16.09 -1.84 -10.14
CA VAL A 436 16.87 -0.96 -11.03
C VAL A 436 16.13 -0.72 -12.34
N SER A 437 15.56 -1.77 -12.97
CA SER A 437 14.82 -1.61 -14.22
C SER A 437 13.55 -0.75 -14.06
N ALA A 438 12.84 -0.85 -12.94
CA ALA A 438 11.70 0.03 -12.67
C ALA A 438 12.13 1.50 -12.63
N ILE A 439 13.23 1.82 -11.92
CA ILE A 439 13.76 3.18 -11.82
C ILE A 439 14.21 3.70 -13.20
N ILE A 440 14.96 2.90 -13.97
CA ILE A 440 15.46 3.28 -15.29
C ILE A 440 14.29 3.46 -16.27
N TRP A 441 13.35 2.50 -16.31
CA TRP A 441 12.22 2.56 -17.24
C TRP A 441 11.37 3.81 -17.05
N ARG A 442 11.10 4.19 -15.80
CA ARG A 442 10.39 5.44 -15.51
C ARG A 442 11.12 6.66 -16.08
N ARG A 443 12.45 6.72 -15.93
CA ARG A 443 13.27 7.80 -16.50
C ARG A 443 13.20 7.84 -18.03
N LEU A 444 13.26 6.66 -18.66
CA LEU A 444 13.10 6.55 -20.11
C LEU A 444 11.69 6.93 -20.57
N GLY A 445 10.66 6.58 -19.81
CA GLY A 445 9.28 6.98 -20.11
C GLY A 445 9.10 8.50 -20.16
N VAL A 446 9.66 9.20 -19.17
CA VAL A 446 9.64 10.69 -19.13
C VAL A 446 10.45 11.31 -20.29
N ALA A 447 11.59 10.70 -20.66
CA ALA A 447 12.50 11.25 -21.65
C ALA A 447 12.10 10.95 -23.10
N LEU A 448 11.61 9.73 -23.37
CA LEU A 448 11.42 9.20 -24.73
C LEU A 448 9.93 8.96 -25.09
N GLY A 449 9.05 8.72 -24.12
CA GLY A 449 7.66 8.36 -24.39
C GLY A 449 7.51 7.03 -25.15
N GLY A 450 6.45 6.91 -25.95
CA GLY A 450 6.19 5.71 -26.76
C GLY A 450 6.06 4.44 -25.94
N ILE A 451 6.78 3.37 -26.30
CA ILE A 451 6.73 2.10 -25.54
C ILE A 451 7.21 2.25 -24.09
N PHE A 452 8.08 3.21 -23.81
CA PHE A 452 8.55 3.50 -22.46
C PHE A 452 7.50 4.19 -21.58
N SER A 453 6.36 4.61 -22.15
CA SER A 453 5.18 5.04 -21.37
C SER A 453 4.43 3.89 -20.73
N LEU A 454 4.76 2.63 -21.05
CA LEU A 454 4.25 1.47 -20.33
C LEU A 454 4.65 1.57 -18.85
N TYR A 455 3.72 1.35 -17.95
CA TYR A 455 3.96 1.41 -16.51
C TYR A 455 5.17 0.56 -16.10
N GLU A 456 6.14 1.16 -15.44
CA GLU A 456 7.44 0.56 -15.15
C GLU A 456 7.39 -0.75 -14.36
N ILE A 457 6.27 -1.04 -13.69
CA ILE A 457 6.09 -2.33 -13.00
C ILE A 457 6.08 -3.49 -13.99
N VAL A 458 5.56 -3.32 -15.21
CA VAL A 458 5.46 -4.40 -16.20
C VAL A 458 6.84 -4.88 -16.63
N PRO A 459 7.68 -4.04 -17.24
CA PRO A 459 9.03 -4.47 -17.63
C PRO A 459 9.87 -4.87 -16.44
N GLY A 460 9.78 -4.15 -15.30
CA GLY A 460 10.53 -4.47 -14.09
C GLY A 460 10.19 -5.84 -13.53
N PHE A 461 8.90 -6.18 -13.45
CA PHE A 461 8.43 -7.47 -12.95
C PHE A 461 8.83 -8.63 -13.88
N LEU A 462 8.66 -8.46 -15.20
CA LEU A 462 9.01 -9.48 -16.19
C LEU A 462 10.51 -9.72 -16.26
N LEU A 463 11.31 -8.66 -16.27
CA LEU A 463 12.77 -8.79 -16.28
C LEU A 463 13.28 -9.44 -14.99
N SER A 464 12.75 -9.05 -13.83
CA SER A 464 13.06 -9.70 -12.57
C SER A 464 12.75 -11.19 -12.60
N ALA A 465 11.56 -11.58 -13.05
CA ALA A 465 11.15 -12.98 -13.15
C ALA A 465 12.06 -13.77 -14.11
N LEU A 466 12.36 -13.21 -15.26
CA LEU A 466 13.26 -13.82 -16.26
C LEU A 466 14.66 -14.04 -15.69
N VAL A 467 15.23 -13.03 -15.03
CA VAL A 467 16.59 -13.11 -14.45
C VAL A 467 16.62 -14.12 -13.30
N ILE A 468 15.59 -14.15 -12.42
CA ILE A 468 15.48 -15.19 -11.39
C ILE A 468 15.53 -16.58 -12.02
N TYR A 469 14.72 -16.79 -13.07
CA TYR A 469 14.66 -18.09 -13.75
C TYR A 469 15.99 -18.49 -14.37
N ILE A 470 16.58 -17.63 -15.21
CA ILE A 470 17.83 -17.90 -15.92
C ILE A 470 18.98 -18.15 -14.94
N VAL A 471 19.21 -17.21 -14.00
CA VAL A 471 20.34 -17.31 -13.06
C VAL A 471 20.18 -18.53 -12.15
N SER A 472 18.95 -18.82 -11.69
CA SER A 472 18.74 -20.03 -10.89
C SER A 472 18.96 -21.32 -11.67
N LYS A 473 18.63 -21.37 -12.98
CA LYS A 473 18.91 -22.53 -13.83
C LYS A 473 20.40 -22.74 -14.10
N MET A 474 21.17 -21.66 -14.21
CA MET A 474 22.62 -21.68 -14.43
C MET A 474 23.43 -21.95 -13.16
N ASP A 475 22.84 -21.71 -11.98
CA ASP A 475 23.51 -21.95 -10.70
C ASP A 475 23.37 -23.42 -10.26
N LYS A 476 24.14 -23.83 -9.26
CA LYS A 476 23.99 -25.14 -8.61
C LYS A 476 22.60 -25.30 -8.00
N GLU A 477 22.13 -26.53 -7.92
CA GLU A 477 20.84 -26.80 -7.26
C GLU A 477 20.88 -26.38 -5.79
N PRO A 478 19.75 -25.90 -5.24
CA PRO A 478 19.64 -25.66 -3.82
C PRO A 478 19.95 -26.94 -3.04
N SER A 479 20.53 -26.79 -1.84
CA SER A 479 20.82 -27.91 -0.95
C SER A 479 19.54 -28.68 -0.58
N GLN A 480 19.68 -29.95 -0.26
CA GLN A 480 18.56 -30.85 0.00
C GLN A 480 17.68 -30.36 1.17
N ASP A 481 18.28 -29.79 2.20
CA ASP A 481 17.55 -29.18 3.34
C ASP A 481 16.60 -28.05 2.93
N ILE A 482 17.00 -27.25 1.95
CA ILE A 482 16.15 -26.19 1.35
C ILE A 482 14.99 -26.80 0.56
N ILE A 483 15.25 -27.87 -0.19
CA ILE A 483 14.23 -28.57 -0.97
C ILE A 483 13.24 -29.25 -0.04
N ASP A 484 13.70 -29.96 0.98
CA ASP A 484 12.87 -30.66 1.96
C ASP A 484 11.97 -29.69 2.75
N GLU A 485 12.52 -28.54 3.15
CA GLU A 485 11.73 -27.48 3.81
C GLU A 485 10.64 -26.94 2.87
N PHE A 486 10.95 -26.70 1.59
CA PHE A 486 9.98 -26.27 0.60
C PHE A 486 8.85 -27.33 0.42
N GLU A 487 9.20 -28.60 0.29
CA GLU A 487 8.25 -29.71 0.12
C GLU A 487 7.38 -29.93 1.36
N LYS A 488 7.94 -29.80 2.56
CA LYS A 488 7.18 -29.82 3.82
C LYS A 488 6.09 -28.73 3.83
N VAL A 489 6.43 -27.50 3.43
CA VAL A 489 5.46 -26.42 3.33
C VAL A 489 4.38 -26.72 2.27
N GLN A 490 4.75 -27.29 1.13
CA GLN A 490 3.79 -27.69 0.09
C GLN A 490 2.84 -28.79 0.61
N GLY A 491 3.36 -29.77 1.32
CA GLY A 491 2.57 -30.85 1.95
C GLY A 491 1.52 -30.31 2.90
N LEU A 492 1.87 -29.38 3.79
CA LEU A 492 0.93 -28.73 4.70
C LEU A 492 -0.18 -27.97 3.96
N ASN A 493 0.16 -27.32 2.86
CA ASN A 493 -0.83 -26.60 2.06
C ASN A 493 -1.80 -27.55 1.30
N ASN A 494 -1.38 -28.78 0.98
CA ASN A 494 -2.17 -29.78 0.25
C ASN A 494 -3.04 -30.67 1.18
N GLN A 495 -2.55 -31.09 2.34
CA GLN A 495 -3.31 -31.91 3.31
C GLN A 495 -4.66 -31.29 3.74
N ILE A 496 -4.77 -29.98 3.64
CA ILE A 496 -6.01 -29.24 3.96
C ILE A 496 -7.00 -29.27 2.78
N LYS A 497 -6.55 -29.52 1.55
CA LYS A 497 -7.46 -29.78 0.42
C LYS A 497 -8.20 -31.12 0.60
N ASP A 498 -7.49 -32.14 1.03
CA ASP A 498 -8.06 -33.49 1.17
C ASP A 498 -9.05 -33.61 2.33
N ARG A 499 -8.82 -32.90 3.45
CA ARG A 499 -9.79 -32.87 4.56
C ARG A 499 -11.13 -32.20 4.22
N LYS A 500 -11.20 -31.42 3.14
CA LYS A 500 -12.43 -30.74 2.65
C LYS A 500 -13.13 -31.49 1.52
N SER A 501 -12.50 -32.51 0.94
CA SER A 501 -13.14 -33.43 -0.04
C SER A 501 -13.85 -34.61 0.64
N VAL A 502 -13.76 -34.74 1.97
CA VAL A 502 -14.32 -35.84 2.77
C VAL A 502 -15.47 -35.36 3.69
N VAL A 503 -15.87 -34.10 3.60
CA VAL A 503 -17.06 -33.51 4.21
C VAL A 503 -17.86 -32.85 3.08
#